data_8a2f5b45d4a20732f17c430b9db6e25a
#
_entry.id   8a2f5b45d4a20732f17c430b9db6e25a
#
_cell.length_a   1.000
_cell.length_b   1.000
_cell.length_c   1.000
_cell.angle_alpha   90.00
_cell.angle_beta   90.00
_cell.angle_gamma   90.00
#
_symmetry.space_group_name_H-M   'P 1'
#
loop_
_entity.id
_entity.type
_entity.pdbx_description
1 polymer ?
#
loop_
_entity_poly.entity_id
_entity_poly.type
_entity_poly.pdbx_seq_one_letter_code
_entity_poly.pdbx_strand_id
1 'polypeptide(L)'
;NVEFAAAVFLNIGMDHISPIEHPDFEDYFASKLRIFAQAAAACVNLDCDHADRVLEAARKSCPRIITFSQTDPSATIFGSQVRKAGGDILFRVKTPRYSREFRLTMPGLFNVQNALAALAVCEAVGVPEQYAFAGLMKARVPGRMEVYANADEKVSVIVDYAHNRLSFETLFRSVREEYPGRRIVTVFGCPGYKAYDRRKDLGEISGQYSDLVILTEEDPGEEPVENICRDIAQYVAQGSSDYSIVPDRGEAIKQAVMSCDEPTVILLTGKGAETRQKRGIEYI
;
A
#
# COMPACT_ATOMS: atom_id res chain seq x y z
N ASN A 1 23.06 0.57 -18.49
CA ASN A 1 23.10 0.32 -17.05
C ASN A 1 22.85 1.65 -16.35
N VAL A 2 22.01 1.63 -15.31
CA VAL A 2 21.77 2.78 -14.44
C VAL A 2 22.46 2.50 -13.11
N GLU A 3 23.22 3.46 -12.61
CA GLU A 3 23.82 3.40 -11.27
C GLU A 3 23.01 4.25 -10.31
N PHE A 4 22.63 3.68 -9.18
CA PHE A 4 21.84 4.33 -8.15
C PHE A 4 22.72 4.71 -6.96
N ALA A 5 22.52 5.91 -6.40
CA ALA A 5 23.15 6.30 -5.14
C ALA A 5 22.69 5.42 -3.96
N ALA A 6 21.43 4.98 -3.99
CA ALA A 6 20.87 4.05 -3.02
C ALA A 6 19.74 3.22 -3.65
N ALA A 7 19.61 1.97 -3.24
CA ALA A 7 18.47 1.09 -3.53
C ALA A 7 17.74 0.77 -2.23
N VAL A 8 16.42 0.71 -2.30
CA VAL A 8 15.57 0.40 -1.14
C VAL A 8 14.81 -0.89 -1.39
N PHE A 9 14.82 -1.80 -0.41
CA PHE A 9 13.94 -2.95 -0.39
C PHE A 9 12.95 -2.80 0.77
N LEU A 10 11.67 -2.58 0.42
CA LEU A 10 10.60 -2.33 1.38
C LEU A 10 9.97 -3.63 1.89
N ASN A 11 9.43 -4.40 0.97
CA ASN A 11 8.77 -5.67 1.22
C ASN A 11 8.65 -6.47 -0.08
N ILE A 12 8.20 -7.71 0.04
CA ILE A 12 7.85 -8.57 -1.08
C ILE A 12 6.66 -9.45 -0.67
N GLY A 13 5.77 -9.69 -1.60
CA GLY A 13 4.66 -10.62 -1.48
C GLY A 13 4.48 -11.39 -2.79
N MET A 14 3.59 -12.35 -2.81
CA MET A 14 3.21 -13.06 -4.04
C MET A 14 2.55 -12.06 -5.00
N ASP A 15 3.20 -11.78 -6.12
CA ASP A 15 2.68 -10.96 -7.21
C ASP A 15 3.48 -11.25 -8.49
N HIS A 16 2.94 -10.91 -9.66
CA HIS A 16 3.62 -11.10 -10.94
C HIS A 16 4.01 -12.57 -11.28
N ILE A 17 3.35 -13.55 -10.67
CA ILE A 17 3.59 -14.96 -10.97
C ILE A 17 2.65 -15.36 -12.10
N SER A 18 3.18 -15.54 -13.30
CA SER A 18 2.42 -15.95 -14.48
C SER A 18 3.36 -16.54 -15.55
N PRO A 19 2.84 -17.31 -16.52
CA PRO A 19 3.67 -17.87 -17.59
C PRO A 19 4.41 -16.85 -18.47
N ILE A 20 3.96 -15.59 -18.45
CA ILE A 20 4.53 -14.50 -19.27
C ILE A 20 5.38 -13.50 -18.47
N GLU A 21 5.40 -13.60 -17.14
CA GLU A 21 6.18 -12.72 -16.25
C GLU A 21 7.24 -13.52 -15.52
N HIS A 22 6.92 -14.05 -14.33
CA HIS A 22 7.82 -14.87 -13.54
C HIS A 22 7.22 -16.28 -13.36
N PRO A 23 7.98 -17.37 -13.64
CA PRO A 23 7.47 -18.73 -13.51
C PRO A 23 7.14 -19.12 -12.07
N ASP A 24 7.82 -18.52 -11.09
CA ASP A 24 7.63 -18.77 -9.68
C ASP A 24 8.11 -17.59 -8.81
N PHE A 25 7.86 -17.70 -7.51
CA PHE A 25 8.27 -16.70 -6.54
C PHE A 25 9.79 -16.53 -6.44
N GLU A 26 10.56 -17.59 -6.60
CA GLU A 26 12.02 -17.54 -6.49
C GLU A 26 12.63 -16.70 -7.63
N ASP A 27 12.15 -16.88 -8.85
CA ASP A 27 12.58 -16.07 -10.00
C ASP A 27 12.17 -14.58 -9.82
N TYR A 28 10.93 -14.33 -9.38
CA TYR A 28 10.46 -12.98 -9.06
C TYR A 28 11.32 -12.33 -7.98
N PHE A 29 11.57 -13.04 -6.87
CA PHE A 29 12.37 -12.54 -5.77
C PHE A 29 13.82 -12.27 -6.19
N ALA A 30 14.45 -13.23 -6.89
CA ALA A 30 15.80 -13.05 -7.42
C ALA A 30 15.91 -11.84 -8.35
N SER A 31 14.90 -11.62 -9.20
CA SER A 31 14.84 -10.43 -10.07
C SER A 31 14.80 -9.12 -9.28
N LYS A 32 14.03 -9.04 -8.20
CA LYS A 32 13.98 -7.85 -7.33
C LYS A 32 15.30 -7.60 -6.62
N LEU A 33 16.01 -8.63 -6.18
CA LEU A 33 17.30 -8.49 -5.50
C LEU A 33 18.41 -7.94 -6.40
N ARG A 34 18.29 -8.07 -7.72
CA ARG A 34 19.28 -7.54 -8.69
C ARG A 34 19.50 -6.04 -8.59
N ILE A 35 18.56 -5.28 -8.02
CA ILE A 35 18.72 -3.83 -7.84
C ILE A 35 19.96 -3.47 -7.03
N PHE A 36 20.37 -4.32 -6.09
CA PHE A 36 21.54 -4.08 -5.25
C PHE A 36 22.86 -4.08 -6.03
N ALA A 37 22.94 -4.82 -7.13
CA ALA A 37 24.13 -4.83 -7.98
C ALA A 37 24.35 -3.52 -8.74
N GLN A 38 23.39 -2.59 -8.70
CA GLN A 38 23.41 -1.31 -9.38
C GLN A 38 23.43 -0.12 -8.40
N ALA A 39 23.63 -0.36 -7.10
CA ALA A 39 23.50 0.66 -6.08
C ALA A 39 24.77 0.81 -5.24
N ALA A 40 25.13 2.06 -4.92
CA ALA A 40 26.23 2.37 -4.01
C ALA A 40 25.88 2.09 -2.53
N ALA A 41 24.61 2.13 -2.18
CA ALA A 41 24.11 1.77 -0.84
C ALA A 41 22.80 0.98 -0.94
N ALA A 42 22.61 0.04 -0.01
CA ALA A 42 21.35 -0.70 0.15
C ALA A 42 20.64 -0.27 1.43
N CYS A 43 19.36 0.09 1.32
CA CYS A 43 18.47 0.36 2.43
C CYS A 43 17.49 -0.82 2.56
N VAL A 44 17.57 -1.57 3.65
CA VAL A 44 16.84 -2.84 3.82
C VAL A 44 15.88 -2.76 5.00
N ASN A 45 14.61 -3.08 4.76
CA ASN A 45 13.61 -3.25 5.79
C ASN A 45 13.81 -4.60 6.50
N LEU A 46 14.07 -4.58 7.83
CA LEU A 46 14.19 -5.80 8.62
C LEU A 46 12.84 -6.42 9.00
N ASP A 47 11.75 -5.65 8.86
CA ASP A 47 10.40 -6.12 9.15
C ASP A 47 9.74 -6.79 7.91
N CYS A 48 10.43 -6.87 6.78
CA CYS A 48 9.89 -7.52 5.59
C CYS A 48 10.05 -9.04 5.64
N ASP A 49 9.18 -9.74 4.92
CA ASP A 49 9.35 -11.17 4.70
C ASP A 49 10.69 -11.44 3.99
N HIS A 50 11.36 -12.51 4.37
CA HIS A 50 12.68 -12.89 3.85
C HIS A 50 13.81 -11.87 4.08
N ALA A 51 13.75 -11.05 5.14
CA ALA A 51 14.73 -10.01 5.45
C ALA A 51 16.17 -10.52 5.44
N ASP A 52 16.42 -11.72 5.99
CA ASP A 52 17.77 -12.35 6.00
C ASP A 52 18.32 -12.56 4.60
N ARG A 53 17.51 -13.06 3.66
CA ARG A 53 17.89 -13.27 2.27
C ARG A 53 18.16 -11.94 1.56
N VAL A 54 17.34 -10.93 1.84
CA VAL A 54 17.51 -9.56 1.30
C VAL A 54 18.84 -8.97 1.80
N LEU A 55 19.12 -9.08 3.10
CA LEU A 55 20.38 -8.62 3.70
C LEU A 55 21.58 -9.34 3.12
N GLU A 56 21.50 -10.66 2.94
CA GLU A 56 22.59 -11.43 2.35
C GLU A 56 22.88 -10.94 0.91
N ALA A 57 21.85 -10.76 0.10
CA ALA A 57 22.02 -10.26 -1.27
C ALA A 57 22.58 -8.82 -1.29
N ALA A 58 22.09 -7.95 -0.41
CA ALA A 58 22.60 -6.59 -0.28
C ALA A 58 24.08 -6.56 0.11
N ARG A 59 24.49 -7.37 1.10
CA ARG A 59 25.89 -7.48 1.56
C ARG A 59 26.85 -7.98 0.50
N LYS A 60 26.38 -8.83 -0.41
CA LYS A 60 27.20 -9.34 -1.54
C LYS A 60 27.46 -8.27 -2.61
N SER A 61 26.57 -7.30 -2.72
CA SER A 61 26.56 -6.37 -3.86
C SER A 61 26.87 -4.92 -3.49
N CYS A 62 26.50 -4.46 -2.28
CA CYS A 62 26.63 -3.07 -1.87
C CYS A 62 27.67 -2.91 -0.75
N PRO A 63 28.58 -1.94 -0.88
CA PRO A 63 29.60 -1.66 0.15
C PRO A 63 29.00 -0.99 1.41
N ARG A 64 27.81 -0.38 1.30
CA ARG A 64 27.14 0.31 2.40
C ARG A 64 25.74 -0.23 2.61
N ILE A 65 25.45 -0.69 3.81
CA ILE A 65 24.14 -1.23 4.20
C ILE A 65 23.55 -0.33 5.28
N ILE A 66 22.30 0.08 5.09
CA ILE A 66 21.50 0.81 6.06
C ILE A 66 20.22 0.03 6.27
N THR A 67 19.98 -0.40 7.50
CA THR A 67 18.77 -1.13 7.85
C THR A 67 17.74 -0.20 8.49
N PHE A 68 16.46 -0.51 8.31
CA PHE A 68 15.40 0.18 9.03
C PHE A 68 14.33 -0.81 9.51
N SER A 69 13.71 -0.50 10.65
CA SER A 69 12.72 -1.38 11.29
C SER A 69 11.86 -0.61 12.30
N GLN A 70 10.67 -1.13 12.58
CA GLN A 70 9.82 -0.75 13.69
C GLN A 70 9.86 -1.80 14.83
N THR A 71 10.37 -3.00 14.58
CA THR A 71 10.37 -4.12 15.53
C THR A 71 11.75 -4.47 16.05
N ASP A 72 12.80 -4.29 15.23
CA ASP A 72 14.19 -4.58 15.61
C ASP A 72 14.96 -3.31 15.99
N PRO A 73 15.25 -3.10 17.30
CA PRO A 73 15.98 -1.93 17.78
C PRO A 73 17.46 -1.90 17.36
N SER A 74 18.00 -2.97 16.79
CA SER A 74 19.37 -3.03 16.25
C SER A 74 19.48 -2.39 14.86
N ALA A 75 18.36 -2.11 14.19
CA ALA A 75 18.36 -1.44 12.91
C ALA A 75 19.07 -0.08 12.96
N THR A 76 19.74 0.29 11.87
CA THR A 76 20.40 1.59 11.73
C THR A 76 19.43 2.76 11.95
N ILE A 77 18.21 2.62 11.42
CA ILE A 77 17.11 3.55 11.59
C ILE A 77 15.98 2.79 12.30
N PHE A 78 15.75 3.04 13.55
CA PHE A 78 14.71 2.39 14.34
C PHE A 78 13.55 3.33 14.63
N GLY A 79 12.34 2.94 14.18
CA GLY A 79 11.08 3.64 14.43
C GLY A 79 10.31 3.02 15.58
N SER A 80 9.83 3.82 16.52
CA SER A 80 9.08 3.34 17.69
C SER A 80 8.06 4.37 18.17
N GLN A 81 7.25 4.02 19.17
CA GLN A 81 6.27 4.91 19.80
C GLN A 81 5.32 5.56 18.76
N VAL A 82 4.89 4.77 17.78
CA VAL A 82 3.98 5.22 16.75
C VAL A 82 2.61 5.51 17.36
N ARG A 83 2.08 6.71 17.09
CA ARG A 83 0.75 7.11 17.55
C ARG A 83 0.11 8.12 16.62
N LYS A 84 -1.21 8.08 16.55
CA LYS A 84 -2.01 9.08 15.87
C LYS A 84 -2.11 10.36 16.72
N ALA A 85 -2.04 11.53 16.10
CA ALA A 85 -2.18 12.83 16.73
C ALA A 85 -2.96 13.77 15.81
N GLY A 86 -4.27 13.78 15.96
CA GLY A 86 -5.16 14.40 14.98
C GLY A 86 -5.08 13.70 13.63
N GLY A 87 -4.88 14.47 12.55
CA GLY A 87 -4.68 13.93 11.20
C GLY A 87 -3.26 13.44 10.89
N ASP A 88 -2.33 13.56 11.84
CA ASP A 88 -0.91 13.23 11.65
C ASP A 88 -0.49 11.98 12.44
N ILE A 89 0.66 11.43 12.09
CA ILE A 89 1.31 10.34 12.80
C ILE A 89 2.58 10.87 13.46
N LEU A 90 2.72 10.65 14.77
CA LEU A 90 3.93 10.93 15.50
C LEU A 90 4.65 9.61 15.80
N PHE A 91 5.95 9.59 15.63
CA PHE A 91 6.79 8.44 15.93
C PHE A 91 8.20 8.85 16.30
N ARG A 92 8.85 8.08 17.14
CA ARG A 92 10.24 8.33 17.52
C ARG A 92 11.17 7.58 16.58
N VAL A 93 12.17 8.29 16.05
CA VAL A 93 13.25 7.70 15.25
C VAL A 93 14.55 7.75 16.04
N LYS A 94 15.24 6.61 16.11
CA LYS A 94 16.59 6.48 16.65
C LYS A 94 17.54 6.08 15.52
N THR A 95 18.63 6.81 15.39
CA THR A 95 19.74 6.54 14.47
C THR A 95 21.06 6.59 15.25
N PRO A 96 22.20 6.24 14.65
CA PRO A 96 23.51 6.43 15.30
C PRO A 96 23.82 7.89 15.64
N ARG A 97 23.17 8.85 14.98
CA ARG A 97 23.47 10.29 15.13
C ARG A 97 22.47 11.03 16.00
N TYR A 98 21.21 10.59 16.06
CA TYR A 98 20.16 11.29 16.80
C TYR A 98 19.04 10.36 17.27
N SER A 99 18.28 10.85 18.25
CA SER A 99 17.00 10.26 18.64
C SER A 99 16.00 11.37 18.89
N ARG A 100 14.93 11.42 18.05
CA ARG A 100 13.90 12.45 18.17
C ARG A 100 12.55 11.97 17.67
N GLU A 101 11.50 12.72 18.01
CA GLU A 101 10.16 12.52 17.47
C GLU A 101 10.03 13.18 16.09
N PHE A 102 9.46 12.41 15.16
CA PHE A 102 9.10 12.86 13.82
C PHE A 102 7.58 12.98 13.71
N ARG A 103 7.15 13.87 12.82
CA ARG A 103 5.76 14.06 12.43
C ARG A 103 5.62 13.74 10.96
N LEU A 104 4.72 12.81 10.65
CA LEU A 104 4.33 12.44 9.29
C LEU A 104 2.90 12.90 9.06
N THR A 105 2.69 13.69 8.03
CA THR A 105 1.38 14.24 7.68
C THR A 105 0.61 13.38 6.68
N MET A 106 1.19 12.25 6.23
CA MET A 106 0.48 11.21 5.48
C MET A 106 -0.29 10.30 6.44
N PRO A 107 -1.60 10.08 6.24
CA PRO A 107 -2.37 9.08 6.97
C PRO A 107 -1.89 7.64 6.68
N GLY A 108 -2.37 6.69 7.46
CA GLY A 108 -2.01 5.27 7.34
C GLY A 108 -0.77 4.91 8.17
N LEU A 109 -0.96 4.17 9.27
CA LEU A 109 0.13 3.80 10.19
C LEU A 109 1.27 3.06 9.49
N PHE A 110 0.99 2.30 8.43
CA PHE A 110 2.01 1.65 7.61
C PHE A 110 2.96 2.63 6.89
N ASN A 111 2.55 3.90 6.71
CA ASN A 111 3.41 4.93 6.11
C ASN A 111 4.60 5.30 7.01
N VAL A 112 4.61 4.88 8.27
CA VAL A 112 5.82 4.97 9.11
C VAL A 112 6.96 4.14 8.53
N GLN A 113 6.70 2.93 8.03
CA GLN A 113 7.72 2.14 7.32
C GLN A 113 8.24 2.85 6.08
N ASN A 114 7.36 3.46 5.30
CA ASN A 114 7.75 4.25 4.12
C ASN A 114 8.59 5.47 4.54
N ALA A 115 8.25 6.12 5.65
CA ALA A 115 9.03 7.23 6.20
C ALA A 115 10.42 6.77 6.68
N LEU A 116 10.52 5.62 7.36
CA LEU A 116 11.81 5.04 7.77
C LEU A 116 12.68 4.70 6.55
N ALA A 117 12.09 4.17 5.49
CA ALA A 117 12.77 3.92 4.22
C ALA A 117 13.33 5.21 3.61
N ALA A 118 12.53 6.28 3.58
CA ALA A 118 12.97 7.60 3.11
C ALA A 118 14.11 8.15 3.97
N LEU A 119 14.03 8.00 5.30
CA LEU A 119 15.11 8.39 6.21
C LEU A 119 16.37 7.57 5.99
N ALA A 120 16.26 6.27 5.68
CA ALA A 120 17.41 5.42 5.35
C ALA A 120 18.09 5.90 4.07
N VAL A 121 17.34 6.31 3.05
CA VAL A 121 17.91 6.94 1.85
C VAL A 121 18.58 8.27 2.18
N CYS A 122 17.93 9.13 2.97
CA CYS A 122 18.52 10.40 3.42
C CYS A 122 19.87 10.17 4.12
N GLU A 123 19.95 9.13 4.98
CA GLU A 123 21.19 8.71 5.63
C GLU A 123 22.23 8.23 4.60
N ALA A 124 21.81 7.43 3.61
CA ALA A 124 22.68 6.90 2.56
C ALA A 124 23.34 8.02 1.72
N VAL A 125 22.58 9.06 1.37
CA VAL A 125 23.03 10.14 0.50
C VAL A 125 23.49 11.39 1.26
N GLY A 126 23.50 11.35 2.60
CA GLY A 126 24.03 12.43 3.43
C GLY A 126 23.11 13.64 3.57
N VAL A 127 21.80 13.49 3.42
CA VAL A 127 20.84 14.58 3.68
C VAL A 127 20.85 14.93 5.18
N PRO A 128 21.03 16.20 5.56
CA PRO A 128 20.95 16.62 6.95
C PRO A 128 19.57 16.38 7.55
N GLU A 129 19.54 15.95 8.82
CA GLU A 129 18.33 15.58 9.56
C GLU A 129 17.21 16.61 9.47
N GLN A 130 17.52 17.89 9.57
CA GLN A 130 16.52 18.97 9.53
C GLN A 130 15.72 19.01 8.24
N TYR A 131 16.34 18.66 7.12
CA TYR A 131 15.65 18.64 5.81
C TYR A 131 14.79 17.38 5.66
N ALA A 132 15.28 16.24 6.16
CA ALA A 132 14.48 15.01 6.20
C ALA A 132 13.23 15.20 7.10
N PHE A 133 13.39 15.83 8.27
CA PHE A 133 12.28 16.19 9.15
C PHE A 133 11.26 17.10 8.46
N ALA A 134 11.72 18.21 7.87
CA ALA A 134 10.87 19.16 7.16
C ALA A 134 10.16 18.52 5.94
N GLY A 135 10.82 17.58 5.27
CA GLY A 135 10.25 16.82 4.16
C GLY A 135 9.08 15.93 4.59
N LEU A 136 9.26 15.15 5.66
CA LEU A 136 8.18 14.28 6.17
C LEU A 136 6.96 15.07 6.66
N MET A 137 7.17 16.26 7.24
CA MET A 137 6.07 17.15 7.63
C MET A 137 5.26 17.70 6.46
N LYS A 138 5.77 17.60 5.24
CA LYS A 138 5.12 18.07 4.01
C LYS A 138 4.80 16.92 3.05
N ALA A 139 5.13 15.69 3.42
CA ALA A 139 4.92 14.55 2.56
C ALA A 139 3.44 14.36 2.23
N ARG A 140 3.14 14.24 0.97
CA ARG A 140 1.83 13.90 0.42
C ARG A 140 2.07 13.09 -0.85
N VAL A 141 1.33 12.03 -1.00
CA VAL A 141 1.34 11.22 -2.22
C VAL A 141 -0.12 11.05 -2.66
N PRO A 142 -0.54 11.69 -3.75
CA PRO A 142 -1.90 11.57 -4.26
C PRO A 142 -2.28 10.10 -4.47
N GLY A 143 -3.51 9.74 -4.09
CA GLY A 143 -4.03 8.38 -4.22
C GLY A 143 -3.34 7.33 -3.33
N ARG A 144 -2.66 7.76 -2.26
CA ARG A 144 -2.07 6.89 -1.23
C ARG A 144 -2.57 7.33 0.13
N MET A 145 -3.55 6.59 0.69
CA MET A 145 -4.22 6.98 1.94
C MET A 145 -4.71 8.44 1.92
N GLU A 146 -5.22 8.90 0.78
CA GLU A 146 -5.75 10.24 0.65
C GLU A 146 -7.15 10.29 1.26
N VAL A 147 -7.31 11.06 2.33
CA VAL A 147 -8.54 11.08 3.15
C VAL A 147 -9.36 12.31 2.86
N TYR A 148 -10.62 12.09 2.52
CA TYR A 148 -11.66 13.12 2.41
C TYR A 148 -12.72 12.85 3.47
N ALA A 149 -13.09 13.84 4.24
CA ALA A 149 -14.13 13.70 5.26
C ALA A 149 -15.22 14.76 5.07
N ASN A 150 -16.44 14.41 5.42
CA ASN A 150 -17.53 15.39 5.50
C ASN A 150 -17.39 16.29 6.74
N ALA A 151 -18.19 17.35 6.82
CA ALA A 151 -18.03 18.39 7.84
C ALA A 151 -18.20 17.90 9.30
N ASP A 152 -18.98 16.83 9.51
CA ASP A 152 -19.19 16.22 10.84
C ASP A 152 -18.29 14.99 11.08
N GLU A 153 -17.37 14.69 10.15
CA GLU A 153 -16.44 13.58 10.17
C GLU A 153 -17.09 12.18 10.31
N LYS A 154 -18.40 12.07 10.11
CA LYS A 154 -19.10 10.78 10.15
C LYS A 154 -18.70 9.89 8.98
N VAL A 155 -18.52 10.48 7.79
CA VAL A 155 -18.10 9.76 6.59
C VAL A 155 -16.69 10.18 6.22
N SER A 156 -15.80 9.20 6.12
CA SER A 156 -14.44 9.37 5.62
C SER A 156 -14.27 8.53 4.36
N VAL A 157 -13.83 9.16 3.28
CA VAL A 157 -13.49 8.46 2.02
C VAL A 157 -11.97 8.39 1.94
N ILE A 158 -11.43 7.19 1.77
CA ILE A 158 -10.00 6.94 1.63
C ILE A 158 -9.73 6.46 0.21
N VAL A 159 -8.94 7.23 -0.53
CA VAL A 159 -8.46 6.84 -1.86
C VAL A 159 -7.08 6.24 -1.72
N ASP A 160 -6.92 4.98 -2.15
CA ASP A 160 -5.65 4.26 -2.09
C ASP A 160 -5.41 3.41 -3.34
N TYR A 161 -4.15 3.22 -3.67
CA TYR A 161 -3.73 2.39 -4.83
C TYR A 161 -3.64 0.90 -4.50
N ALA A 162 -4.03 0.47 -3.32
CA ALA A 162 -4.01 -0.94 -2.92
C ALA A 162 -4.74 -1.79 -3.98
N HIS A 163 -4.05 -2.82 -4.52
CA HIS A 163 -4.54 -3.63 -5.63
C HIS A 163 -4.02 -5.07 -5.62
N ASN A 164 -3.35 -5.50 -4.55
CA ASN A 164 -2.91 -6.87 -4.34
C ASN A 164 -3.10 -7.29 -2.88
N ARG A 165 -2.92 -8.57 -2.59
CA ARG A 165 -3.15 -9.16 -1.27
C ARG A 165 -2.48 -8.38 -0.15
N LEU A 166 -1.17 -8.18 -0.23
CA LEU A 166 -0.38 -7.52 0.81
C LEU A 166 -0.86 -6.09 1.09
N SER A 167 -1.16 -5.33 0.04
CA SER A 167 -1.64 -3.96 0.18
C SER A 167 -3.05 -3.87 0.75
N PHE A 168 -3.94 -4.81 0.40
CA PHE A 168 -5.29 -4.88 0.98
C PHE A 168 -5.23 -5.23 2.47
N GLU A 169 -4.51 -6.27 2.85
CA GLU A 169 -4.34 -6.66 4.26
C GLU A 169 -3.78 -5.51 5.10
N THR A 170 -2.77 -4.81 4.56
CA THR A 170 -2.15 -3.65 5.22
C THR A 170 -3.12 -2.49 5.37
N LEU A 171 -3.87 -2.17 4.31
CA LEU A 171 -4.87 -1.10 4.30
C LEU A 171 -5.98 -1.38 5.32
N PHE A 172 -6.59 -2.57 5.28
CA PHE A 172 -7.68 -2.92 6.20
C PHE A 172 -7.22 -2.93 7.66
N ARG A 173 -6.02 -3.44 7.95
CA ARG A 173 -5.45 -3.39 9.30
C ARG A 173 -5.31 -1.94 9.78
N SER A 174 -4.73 -1.07 8.97
CA SER A 174 -4.56 0.35 9.28
C SER A 174 -5.91 1.04 9.51
N VAL A 175 -6.89 0.78 8.65
CA VAL A 175 -8.22 1.37 8.75
C VAL A 175 -8.94 0.92 10.03
N ARG A 176 -8.87 -0.36 10.39
CA ARG A 176 -9.48 -0.88 11.63
C ARG A 176 -8.84 -0.26 12.89
N GLU A 177 -7.52 -0.03 12.87
CA GLU A 177 -6.81 0.63 13.97
C GLU A 177 -7.10 2.14 14.02
N GLU A 178 -7.19 2.79 12.87
CA GLU A 178 -7.37 4.24 12.78
C GLU A 178 -8.80 4.70 12.92
N TYR A 179 -9.78 3.86 12.58
CA TYR A 179 -11.22 4.14 12.59
C TYR A 179 -12.00 3.04 13.33
N PRO A 180 -11.72 2.81 14.63
CA PRO A 180 -12.33 1.71 15.37
C PRO A 180 -13.86 1.85 15.42
N GLY A 181 -14.55 0.73 15.20
CA GLY A 181 -16.01 0.62 15.29
C GLY A 181 -16.80 1.28 14.14
N ARG A 182 -16.14 1.85 13.14
CA ARG A 182 -16.83 2.37 11.96
C ARG A 182 -17.17 1.27 10.98
N ARG A 183 -18.31 1.42 10.31
CA ARG A 183 -18.69 0.62 9.14
C ARG A 183 -17.67 0.81 8.02
N ILE A 184 -17.30 -0.25 7.30
CA ILE A 184 -16.38 -0.21 6.17
C ILE A 184 -17.13 -0.57 4.89
N VAL A 185 -17.12 0.35 3.93
CA VAL A 185 -17.61 0.13 2.57
C VAL A 185 -16.42 0.13 1.62
N THR A 186 -16.22 -0.94 0.85
CA THR A 186 -15.08 -1.04 -0.08
C THR A 186 -15.56 -1.04 -1.51
N VAL A 187 -14.99 -0.15 -2.36
CA VAL A 187 -15.28 -0.01 -3.79
C VAL A 187 -14.03 -0.37 -4.58
N PHE A 188 -14.07 -1.45 -5.36
CA PHE A 188 -12.93 -1.86 -6.17
C PHE A 188 -13.33 -2.74 -7.35
N GLY A 189 -12.37 -2.98 -8.24
CA GLY A 189 -12.43 -3.93 -9.32
C GLY A 189 -11.09 -4.60 -9.53
N CYS A 190 -10.96 -5.35 -10.60
CA CYS A 190 -9.71 -5.94 -11.06
C CYS A 190 -9.55 -5.73 -12.57
N PRO A 191 -8.30 -5.78 -13.08
CA PRO A 191 -8.05 -5.64 -14.50
C PRO A 191 -8.55 -6.84 -15.30
N GLY A 192 -8.88 -6.60 -16.57
CA GLY A 192 -9.33 -7.65 -17.47
C GLY A 192 -8.18 -8.50 -18.01
N TYR A 193 -8.44 -9.79 -18.20
CA TYR A 193 -7.57 -10.81 -18.81
C TYR A 193 -6.17 -10.96 -18.19
N LYS A 194 -5.97 -10.48 -16.98
CA LYS A 194 -4.69 -10.59 -16.26
C LYS A 194 -4.92 -10.59 -14.74
N ALA A 195 -3.87 -10.98 -14.00
CA ALA A 195 -3.85 -10.95 -12.54
C ALA A 195 -5.07 -11.64 -11.88
N TYR A 196 -5.44 -12.82 -12.38
CA TYR A 196 -6.63 -13.57 -11.91
C TYR A 196 -6.56 -13.88 -10.41
N ASP A 197 -5.37 -14.15 -9.86
CA ASP A 197 -5.18 -14.39 -8.44
C ASP A 197 -5.67 -13.22 -7.56
N ARG A 198 -5.57 -11.98 -8.08
CA ARG A 198 -6.07 -10.80 -7.39
C ARG A 198 -7.58 -10.84 -7.19
N ARG A 199 -8.35 -11.40 -8.13
CA ARG A 199 -9.82 -11.52 -7.99
C ARG A 199 -10.19 -12.33 -6.76
N LYS A 200 -9.46 -13.45 -6.54
CA LYS A 200 -9.61 -14.28 -5.34
C LYS A 200 -9.14 -13.54 -4.09
N ASP A 201 -7.89 -13.09 -4.09
CA ASP A 201 -7.26 -12.47 -2.92
C ASP A 201 -8.03 -11.26 -2.41
N LEU A 202 -8.38 -10.33 -3.31
CA LEU A 202 -9.10 -9.12 -2.93
C LEU A 202 -10.55 -9.41 -2.54
N GLY A 203 -11.19 -10.39 -3.21
CA GLY A 203 -12.53 -10.86 -2.85
C GLY A 203 -12.58 -11.45 -1.45
N GLU A 204 -11.66 -12.38 -1.12
CA GLU A 204 -11.57 -13.00 0.22
C GLU A 204 -11.34 -11.93 1.31
N ILE A 205 -10.37 -11.04 1.11
CA ILE A 205 -10.02 -10.02 2.11
C ILE A 205 -11.16 -9.03 2.29
N SER A 206 -11.71 -8.48 1.20
CA SER A 206 -12.82 -7.54 1.31
C SER A 206 -14.08 -8.18 1.90
N GLY A 207 -14.37 -9.43 1.54
CA GLY A 207 -15.48 -10.22 2.10
C GLY A 207 -15.35 -10.49 3.60
N GLN A 208 -14.11 -10.53 4.11
CA GLN A 208 -13.86 -10.73 5.54
C GLN A 208 -13.88 -9.43 6.35
N TYR A 209 -13.40 -8.33 5.77
CA TYR A 209 -13.11 -7.11 6.54
C TYR A 209 -14.05 -5.93 6.27
N SER A 210 -14.84 -5.96 5.20
CA SER A 210 -15.86 -4.94 4.91
C SER A 210 -17.21 -5.30 5.50
N ASP A 211 -18.08 -4.32 5.62
CA ASP A 211 -19.51 -4.51 5.90
C ASP A 211 -20.29 -4.51 4.58
N LEU A 212 -19.82 -3.76 3.57
CA LEU A 212 -20.36 -3.75 2.20
C LEU A 212 -19.23 -3.68 1.19
N VAL A 213 -19.31 -4.51 0.16
CA VAL A 213 -18.41 -4.48 -1.01
C VAL A 213 -19.20 -4.06 -2.25
N ILE A 214 -18.74 -3.01 -2.93
CA ILE A 214 -19.28 -2.58 -4.22
C ILE A 214 -18.25 -2.90 -5.30
N LEU A 215 -18.54 -3.90 -6.12
CA LEU A 215 -17.68 -4.34 -7.21
C LEU A 215 -17.96 -3.52 -8.47
N THR A 216 -16.91 -3.01 -9.08
CA THR A 216 -16.98 -2.09 -10.21
C THR A 216 -15.82 -2.31 -11.18
N GLU A 217 -15.78 -1.50 -12.24
CA GLU A 217 -14.65 -1.51 -13.15
C GLU A 217 -13.35 -0.97 -12.51
N GLU A 218 -12.22 -1.51 -12.96
CA GLU A 218 -10.88 -0.92 -12.77
C GLU A 218 -10.27 -0.67 -14.15
N ASP A 219 -9.53 -1.53 -14.76
CA ASP A 219 -9.06 -1.47 -16.15
C ASP A 219 -9.55 -2.72 -16.89
N PRO A 220 -10.84 -2.84 -17.20
CA PRO A 220 -11.41 -4.08 -17.76
C PRO A 220 -10.85 -4.42 -19.14
N GLY A 221 -10.36 -3.42 -19.91
CA GLY A 221 -9.99 -3.63 -21.29
C GLY A 221 -11.17 -4.17 -22.08
N GLU A 222 -10.97 -5.28 -22.78
CA GLU A 222 -12.00 -5.93 -23.59
C GLU A 222 -12.82 -7.00 -22.83
N GLU A 223 -12.47 -7.29 -21.57
CA GLU A 223 -13.24 -8.23 -20.74
C GLU A 223 -14.50 -7.54 -20.18
N PRO A 224 -15.69 -8.16 -20.30
CA PRO A 224 -16.91 -7.59 -19.71
C PRO A 224 -16.76 -7.38 -18.19
N VAL A 225 -17.05 -6.17 -17.72
CA VAL A 225 -16.93 -5.78 -16.31
C VAL A 225 -17.74 -6.72 -15.41
N GLU A 226 -18.93 -7.11 -15.84
CA GLU A 226 -19.81 -7.99 -15.09
C GLU A 226 -19.19 -9.39 -14.88
N ASN A 227 -18.35 -9.87 -15.81
CA ASN A 227 -17.67 -11.15 -15.65
C ASN A 227 -16.59 -11.02 -14.57
N ILE A 228 -15.76 -9.97 -14.63
CA ILE A 228 -14.74 -9.67 -13.63
C ILE A 228 -15.40 -9.56 -12.24
N CYS A 229 -16.48 -8.78 -12.14
CA CYS A 229 -17.19 -8.58 -10.88
C CYS A 229 -17.78 -9.89 -10.34
N ARG A 230 -18.37 -10.74 -11.19
CA ARG A 230 -18.89 -12.06 -10.77
C ARG A 230 -17.79 -13.00 -10.28
N ASP A 231 -16.62 -12.98 -10.92
CA ASP A 231 -15.48 -13.76 -10.47
C ASP A 231 -14.99 -13.33 -9.10
N ILE A 232 -14.99 -12.01 -8.81
CA ILE A 232 -14.63 -11.50 -7.49
C ILE A 232 -15.73 -11.84 -6.46
N ALA A 233 -17.01 -11.65 -6.83
CA ALA A 233 -18.16 -11.81 -5.95
C ALA A 233 -18.25 -13.21 -5.32
N GLN A 234 -17.86 -14.27 -6.03
CA GLN A 234 -17.85 -15.63 -5.49
C GLN A 234 -16.92 -15.79 -4.28
N TYR A 235 -15.87 -14.99 -4.17
CA TYR A 235 -14.95 -14.98 -3.05
C TYR A 235 -15.41 -14.04 -1.94
N VAL A 236 -16.00 -12.88 -2.29
CA VAL A 236 -16.65 -12.00 -1.30
C VAL A 236 -17.77 -12.74 -0.56
N ALA A 237 -18.58 -13.52 -1.28
CA ALA A 237 -19.70 -14.29 -0.72
C ALA A 237 -19.26 -15.42 0.25
N GLN A 238 -17.98 -15.75 0.34
CA GLN A 238 -17.44 -16.69 1.33
C GLN A 238 -17.21 -16.02 2.70
N GLY A 239 -17.18 -14.69 2.74
CA GLY A 239 -17.06 -13.90 3.97
C GLY A 239 -18.40 -13.51 4.56
N SER A 240 -18.39 -12.48 5.40
CA SER A 240 -19.57 -11.94 6.10
C SER A 240 -20.11 -10.65 5.48
N SER A 241 -19.46 -10.11 4.44
CA SER A 241 -19.84 -8.85 3.82
C SER A 241 -21.03 -9.00 2.89
N ASP A 242 -21.94 -8.04 2.90
CA ASP A 242 -22.86 -7.83 1.79
C ASP A 242 -22.09 -7.32 0.55
N TYR A 243 -22.62 -7.59 -0.65
CA TYR A 243 -22.02 -7.02 -1.86
C TYR A 243 -23.05 -6.62 -2.90
N SER A 244 -22.65 -5.68 -3.77
CA SER A 244 -23.36 -5.31 -4.99
C SER A 244 -22.39 -5.17 -6.15
N ILE A 245 -22.92 -5.31 -7.39
CA ILE A 245 -22.17 -5.10 -8.63
C ILE A 245 -22.72 -3.84 -9.30
N VAL A 246 -21.87 -2.84 -9.44
CA VAL A 246 -22.19 -1.58 -10.12
C VAL A 246 -21.09 -1.31 -11.14
N PRO A 247 -21.26 -1.68 -12.41
CA PRO A 247 -20.21 -1.66 -13.42
C PRO A 247 -19.54 -0.29 -13.61
N ASP A 248 -20.32 0.79 -13.65
CA ASP A 248 -19.77 2.14 -13.73
C ASP A 248 -19.18 2.58 -12.38
N ARG A 249 -17.89 2.95 -12.39
CA ARG A 249 -17.17 3.31 -11.16
C ARG A 249 -17.67 4.60 -10.53
N GLY A 250 -18.14 5.56 -11.34
CA GLY A 250 -18.73 6.81 -10.83
C GLY A 250 -20.02 6.56 -10.05
N GLU A 251 -20.91 5.74 -10.60
CA GLU A 251 -22.15 5.33 -9.93
C GLU A 251 -21.87 4.44 -8.72
N ALA A 252 -20.84 3.58 -8.76
CA ALA A 252 -20.42 2.77 -7.62
C ALA A 252 -19.97 3.65 -6.45
N ILE A 253 -19.15 4.68 -6.70
CA ILE A 253 -18.70 5.65 -5.68
C ILE A 253 -19.89 6.43 -5.13
N LYS A 254 -20.79 6.89 -5.99
CA LYS A 254 -22.00 7.60 -5.59
C LYS A 254 -22.89 6.73 -4.69
N GLN A 255 -23.11 5.46 -5.08
CA GLN A 255 -23.86 4.50 -4.25
C GLN A 255 -23.20 4.31 -2.88
N ALA A 256 -21.87 4.15 -2.82
CA ALA A 256 -21.14 4.02 -1.57
C ALA A 256 -21.39 5.21 -0.64
N VAL A 257 -21.27 6.44 -1.17
CA VAL A 257 -21.48 7.68 -0.38
C VAL A 257 -22.94 7.80 0.09
N MET A 258 -23.90 7.49 -0.79
CA MET A 258 -25.33 7.59 -0.47
C MET A 258 -25.84 6.48 0.46
N SER A 259 -25.10 5.40 0.65
CA SER A 259 -25.43 4.31 1.57
C SER A 259 -25.00 4.57 3.02
N CYS A 260 -24.40 5.73 3.31
CA CYS A 260 -23.87 6.06 4.62
C CYS A 260 -24.94 6.72 5.51
N ASP A 261 -25.54 5.96 6.40
CA ASP A 261 -26.48 6.39 7.44
C ASP A 261 -25.87 6.40 8.86
N GLU A 262 -24.69 5.81 9.01
CA GLU A 262 -23.92 5.69 10.25
C GLU A 262 -22.45 6.08 10.03
N PRO A 263 -21.61 6.18 11.10
CA PRO A 263 -20.19 6.46 10.96
C PRO A 263 -19.48 5.42 10.06
N THR A 264 -19.06 5.84 8.88
CA THR A 264 -18.58 4.98 7.81
C THR A 264 -17.19 5.41 7.29
N VAL A 265 -16.37 4.43 6.94
CA VAL A 265 -15.18 4.61 6.12
C VAL A 265 -15.41 3.96 4.76
N ILE A 266 -15.28 4.73 3.70
CA ILE A 266 -15.37 4.24 2.32
C ILE A 266 -13.94 4.09 1.78
N LEU A 267 -13.58 2.89 1.34
CA LEU A 267 -12.30 2.60 0.71
C LEU A 267 -12.46 2.56 -0.81
N LEU A 268 -11.85 3.51 -1.51
CA LEU A 268 -11.78 3.52 -2.98
C LEU A 268 -10.40 3.02 -3.38
N THR A 269 -10.31 1.77 -3.81
CA THR A 269 -9.02 1.11 -4.05
C THR A 269 -8.77 0.76 -5.52
N GLY A 270 -7.52 0.43 -5.85
CA GLY A 270 -7.08 -0.03 -7.17
C GLY A 270 -6.54 1.09 -8.06
N LYS A 271 -7.21 2.22 -8.14
CA LYS A 271 -6.85 3.32 -9.06
C LYS A 271 -5.97 4.41 -8.44
N GLY A 272 -6.08 4.65 -7.12
CA GLY A 272 -5.33 5.73 -6.48
C GLY A 272 -5.53 7.08 -7.21
N ALA A 273 -4.43 7.71 -7.62
CA ALA A 273 -4.42 8.98 -8.37
C ALA A 273 -4.42 8.81 -9.90
N GLU A 274 -4.68 7.63 -10.42
CA GLU A 274 -4.74 7.42 -11.88
C GLU A 274 -5.89 8.19 -12.50
N THR A 275 -5.57 8.95 -13.55
CA THR A 275 -6.51 9.82 -14.28
C THR A 275 -7.06 9.16 -15.54
N ARG A 276 -6.68 7.92 -15.81
CA ARG A 276 -7.06 7.15 -16.98
C ARG A 276 -7.67 5.83 -16.58
N GLN A 277 -8.60 5.34 -17.39
CA GLN A 277 -9.18 4.01 -17.28
C GLN A 277 -9.19 3.33 -18.63
N LYS A 278 -8.77 2.07 -18.68
CA LYS A 278 -8.76 1.30 -19.92
C LYS A 278 -10.14 0.66 -20.13
N ARG A 279 -10.85 1.11 -21.16
CA ARG A 279 -12.10 0.47 -21.66
C ARG A 279 -11.88 0.02 -23.10
N GLY A 280 -12.07 -1.25 -23.38
CA GLY A 280 -11.69 -1.82 -24.66
C GLY A 280 -10.20 -1.66 -24.93
N ILE A 281 -9.85 -1.13 -26.08
CA ILE A 281 -8.45 -0.83 -26.47
C ILE A 281 -8.02 0.60 -26.12
N GLU A 282 -8.93 1.44 -25.65
CA GLU A 282 -8.70 2.87 -25.39
C GLU A 282 -8.49 3.17 -23.92
N TYR A 283 -7.79 4.27 -23.66
CA TYR A 283 -7.71 4.91 -22.35
C TYR A 283 -8.58 6.16 -22.36
N ILE A 284 -9.52 6.27 -21.43
CA ILE A 284 -10.44 7.39 -21.24
C ILE A 284 -10.11 8.15 -19.96
#